data_b543a4d1f5d624fd2079ae944cd9f336
#
_entry.id   b543a4d1f5d624fd2079ae944cd9f336
#
_cell.length_a   1.000
_cell.length_b   1.000
_cell.length_c   1.000
_cell.angle_alpha   90.00
_cell.angle_beta   90.00
_cell.angle_gamma   90.00
#
_symmetry.space_group_name_H-M   'P 1'
#
loop_
_entity.id
_entity.type
_entity.pdbx_description
1 polymer ?
#
loop_
_entity_poly.entity_id
_entity_poly.type
_entity_poly.pdbx_seq_one_letter_code
_entity_poly.pdbx_strand_id
1 'polypeptide(L)'
;MKILVTGATGYIGGRIIPRLLEEGHAVRILTRDRERALARPWGQAVEICVGDVLQPETLVEALDGIDVAYYLVHSMYGGSDFAAKDRQAAEHFVAAGQGLRQVIYLGGIVPGRDGERAVSKHLESRAEVGEVLRSGLPTTEFRAGPIIGSGSASFEMVRYLTERLPAMVAPRWI
;
A
#
# COMPACT_ATOMS: atom_id res chain seq x y z
N MET A 1 20.75 -2.19 -2.74
CA MET A 1 19.82 -1.49 -3.63
C MET A 1 19.23 -0.32 -2.88
N LYS A 2 18.81 0.73 -3.59
CA LYS A 2 18.05 1.83 -3.00
C LYS A 2 16.55 1.58 -3.23
N ILE A 3 15.78 1.53 -2.16
CA ILE A 3 14.38 1.08 -2.18
C ILE A 3 13.47 2.19 -1.67
N LEU A 4 12.43 2.55 -2.45
CA LEU A 4 11.38 3.43 -1.98
C LEU A 4 10.23 2.63 -1.36
N VAL A 5 9.74 3.07 -0.21
CA VAL A 5 8.52 2.52 0.39
C VAL A 5 7.48 3.63 0.52
N THR A 6 6.41 3.56 -0.28
CA THR A 6 5.21 4.37 -0.06
C THR A 6 4.29 3.67 0.95
N GLY A 7 3.47 4.41 1.71
CA GLY A 7 2.67 3.81 2.78
C GLY A 7 3.49 3.29 3.97
N ALA A 8 4.69 3.82 4.17
CA ALA A 8 5.68 3.40 5.16
C ALA A 8 5.16 3.38 6.60
N THR A 9 4.31 4.35 6.97
CA THR A 9 3.74 4.45 8.33
C THR A 9 2.55 3.52 8.58
N GLY A 10 2.10 2.80 7.54
CA GLY A 10 1.04 1.79 7.61
C GLY A 10 1.52 0.47 8.22
N TYR A 11 0.59 -0.49 8.33
CA TYR A 11 0.86 -1.79 8.96
C TYR A 11 1.96 -2.58 8.23
N ILE A 12 1.83 -2.74 6.91
CA ILE A 12 2.79 -3.50 6.09
C ILE A 12 4.10 -2.73 5.95
N GLY A 13 4.04 -1.42 5.58
CA GLY A 13 5.23 -0.59 5.42
C GLY A 13 6.09 -0.58 6.69
N GLY A 14 5.46 -0.39 7.84
CA GLY A 14 6.16 -0.39 9.13
C GLY A 14 6.84 -1.70 9.50
N ARG A 15 6.42 -2.84 8.92
CA ARG A 15 7.03 -4.17 9.14
C ARG A 15 8.08 -4.54 8.12
N ILE A 16 7.92 -4.09 6.87
CA ILE A 16 8.89 -4.44 5.83
C ILE A 16 10.17 -3.61 5.93
N ILE A 17 10.07 -2.35 6.37
CA ILE A 17 11.23 -1.46 6.46
C ILE A 17 12.35 -2.03 7.34
N PRO A 18 12.11 -2.51 8.57
CA PRO A 18 13.17 -3.14 9.36
C PRO A 18 13.86 -4.30 8.63
N ARG A 19 13.10 -5.12 7.92
CA ARG A 19 13.65 -6.24 7.15
C ARG A 19 14.53 -5.80 6.00
N LEU A 20 14.12 -4.76 5.28
CA LEU A 20 14.93 -4.19 4.20
C LEU A 20 16.25 -3.60 4.73
N LEU A 21 16.22 -2.97 5.90
CA LEU A 21 17.42 -2.44 6.55
C LEU A 21 18.34 -3.57 7.06
N GLU A 22 17.79 -4.63 7.65
CA GLU A 22 18.52 -5.83 8.08
C GLU A 22 19.23 -6.50 6.91
N GLU A 23 18.63 -6.52 5.72
CA GLU A 23 19.23 -7.04 4.47
C GLU A 23 20.23 -6.06 3.81
N GLY A 24 20.55 -4.95 4.46
CA GLY A 24 21.54 -3.98 4.00
C GLY A 24 21.09 -3.09 2.85
N HIS A 25 19.79 -2.90 2.67
CA HIS A 25 19.27 -1.99 1.66
C HIS A 25 19.22 -0.55 2.16
N ALA A 26 19.49 0.42 1.28
CA ALA A 26 19.21 1.81 1.54
C ALA A 26 17.72 2.05 1.33
N VAL A 27 17.01 2.51 2.36
CA VAL A 27 15.56 2.71 2.31
C VAL A 27 15.23 4.19 2.32
N ARG A 28 14.46 4.63 1.31
CA ARG A 28 13.77 5.91 1.29
C ARG A 28 12.28 5.67 1.51
N ILE A 29 11.63 6.58 2.22
CA ILE A 29 10.17 6.53 2.39
C ILE A 29 9.54 7.80 1.82
N LEU A 30 8.33 7.67 1.25
CA LEU A 30 7.46 8.80 0.94
C LEU A 30 6.36 8.88 2.00
N THR A 31 6.26 10.01 2.68
CA THR A 31 5.25 10.25 3.72
C THR A 31 4.76 11.69 3.70
N ARG A 32 3.51 11.91 4.06
CA ARG A 32 2.92 13.25 4.26
C ARG A 32 3.29 13.85 5.63
N ASP A 33 3.70 13.00 6.56
CA ASP A 33 3.95 13.38 7.95
C ASP A 33 5.34 12.88 8.38
N ARG A 34 6.30 13.80 8.40
CA ARG A 34 7.69 13.54 8.77
C ARG A 34 7.82 13.13 10.23
N GLU A 35 7.08 13.78 11.12
CA GLU A 35 7.19 13.53 12.56
C GLU A 35 6.66 12.14 12.90
N ARG A 36 5.55 11.74 12.29
CA ARG A 36 5.01 10.39 12.42
C ARG A 36 5.98 9.31 11.91
N ALA A 37 6.74 9.60 10.88
CA ALA A 37 7.77 8.70 10.37
C ALA A 37 8.97 8.62 11.33
N LEU A 38 9.45 9.76 11.82
CA LEU A 38 10.56 9.85 12.78
C LEU A 38 10.25 9.17 14.12
N ALA A 39 8.98 9.15 14.54
CA ALA A 39 8.53 8.45 15.74
C ALA A 39 8.55 6.91 15.63
N ARG A 40 8.81 6.37 14.43
CA ARG A 40 8.97 4.92 14.26
C ARG A 40 10.36 4.44 14.69
N PRO A 41 10.50 3.21 15.20
CA PRO A 41 11.80 2.68 15.61
C PRO A 41 12.89 2.75 14.53
N TRP A 42 12.50 2.68 13.27
CA TRP A 42 13.37 2.76 12.10
C TRP A 42 13.50 4.18 11.53
N GLY A 43 12.80 5.17 12.09
CA GLY A 43 12.69 6.52 11.50
C GLY A 43 14.00 7.26 11.28
N GLN A 44 15.01 6.99 12.12
CA GLN A 44 16.35 7.59 11.99
C GLN A 44 17.26 6.82 11.01
N ALA A 45 16.85 5.61 10.60
CA ALA A 45 17.66 4.74 9.73
C ALA A 45 17.25 4.83 8.25
N VAL A 46 16.26 5.66 7.90
CA VAL A 46 15.73 5.81 6.54
C VAL A 46 15.83 7.24 6.05
N GLU A 47 15.93 7.40 4.74
CA GLU A 47 15.78 8.71 4.10
C GLU A 47 14.30 9.08 4.02
N ILE A 48 13.91 10.23 4.54
CA ILE A 48 12.51 10.67 4.57
C ILE A 48 12.29 11.75 3.51
N CYS A 49 11.53 11.40 2.47
CA CYS A 49 10.97 12.32 1.51
C CYS A 49 9.55 12.71 1.94
N VAL A 50 9.28 13.99 2.10
CA VAL A 50 7.93 14.48 2.43
C VAL A 50 7.18 14.77 1.14
N GLY A 51 6.02 14.09 0.95
CA GLY A 51 5.23 14.26 -0.26
C GLY A 51 3.96 13.40 -0.26
N ASP A 52 3.19 13.55 -1.32
CA ASP A 52 1.95 12.81 -1.55
C ASP A 52 1.96 12.19 -2.95
N VAL A 53 1.50 10.95 -3.07
CA VAL A 53 1.36 10.26 -4.38
C VAL A 53 0.39 10.97 -5.34
N LEU A 54 -0.46 11.83 -4.82
CA LEU A 54 -1.35 12.69 -5.62
C LEU A 54 -0.67 13.97 -6.13
N GLN A 55 0.56 14.24 -5.69
CA GLN A 55 1.38 15.40 -6.09
C GLN A 55 2.57 14.93 -6.92
N PRO A 56 2.47 14.98 -8.27
CA PRO A 56 3.50 14.42 -9.16
C PRO A 56 4.90 14.94 -8.93
N GLU A 57 5.04 16.22 -8.58
CA GLU A 57 6.31 16.86 -8.30
C GLU A 57 7.06 16.21 -7.13
N THR A 58 6.34 15.76 -6.10
CA THR A 58 6.94 15.10 -4.94
C THR A 58 7.41 13.68 -5.27
N LEU A 59 6.78 13.03 -6.26
CA LEU A 59 7.17 11.70 -6.72
C LEU A 59 8.48 11.72 -7.51
N VAL A 60 8.74 12.77 -8.28
CA VAL A 60 10.00 12.91 -9.03
C VAL A 60 11.18 12.87 -8.07
N GLU A 61 11.14 13.66 -7.00
CA GLU A 61 12.19 13.66 -5.98
C GLU A 61 12.26 12.32 -5.23
N ALA A 62 11.10 11.77 -4.85
CA ALA A 62 11.04 10.52 -4.09
C ALA A 62 11.61 9.33 -4.87
N LEU A 63 11.46 9.30 -6.20
CA LEU A 63 11.89 8.22 -7.07
C LEU A 63 13.29 8.39 -7.66
N ASP A 64 13.91 9.56 -7.48
CA ASP A 64 15.25 9.80 -8.00
C ASP A 64 16.28 8.83 -7.41
N GLY A 65 16.99 8.12 -8.31
CA GLY A 65 17.99 7.12 -7.96
C GLY A 65 17.46 5.88 -7.24
N ILE A 66 16.16 5.57 -7.32
CA ILE A 66 15.54 4.38 -6.75
C ILE A 66 15.62 3.20 -7.72
N ASP A 67 16.04 2.04 -7.23
CA ASP A 67 16.07 0.77 -7.99
C ASP A 67 14.71 0.07 -7.95
N VAL A 68 14.11 -0.04 -6.76
CA VAL A 68 12.89 -0.82 -6.50
C VAL A 68 11.92 -0.01 -5.64
N ALA A 69 10.63 -0.10 -5.91
CA ALA A 69 9.64 0.58 -5.10
C ALA A 69 8.55 -0.36 -4.58
N TYR A 70 8.20 -0.22 -3.30
CA TYR A 70 7.00 -0.81 -2.70
C TYR A 70 5.86 0.19 -2.76
N TYR A 71 4.85 -0.10 -3.56
CA TYR A 71 3.63 0.69 -3.64
C TYR A 71 2.57 0.14 -2.69
N LEU A 72 2.48 0.72 -1.47
CA LEU A 72 1.63 0.23 -0.39
C LEU A 72 0.55 1.25 0.05
N VAL A 73 0.34 2.28 -0.75
CA VAL A 73 -0.71 3.28 -0.49
C VAL A 73 -2.04 2.85 -1.08
N HIS A 74 -3.11 3.15 -0.35
CA HIS A 74 -4.49 3.04 -0.80
C HIS A 74 -5.39 3.92 0.07
N SER A 75 -6.48 4.41 -0.50
CA SER A 75 -7.41 5.29 0.20
C SER A 75 -8.50 4.46 0.88
N MET A 76 -8.36 4.21 2.20
CA MET A 76 -9.41 3.50 2.97
C MET A 76 -10.54 4.41 3.46
N TYR A 77 -10.34 5.73 3.49
CA TYR A 77 -11.24 6.69 4.14
C TYR A 77 -11.57 7.91 3.26
N GLY A 78 -11.60 7.75 1.95
CA GLY A 78 -11.66 8.87 1.00
C GLY A 78 -13.05 9.33 0.53
N GLY A 79 -14.15 8.91 1.15
CA GLY A 79 -15.51 9.26 0.65
C GLY A 79 -15.84 8.55 -0.68
N SER A 80 -16.75 9.11 -1.50
CA SER A 80 -17.18 8.49 -2.77
C SER A 80 -16.09 8.42 -3.86
N ASP A 81 -15.05 9.26 -3.76
CA ASP A 81 -14.06 9.49 -4.82
C ASP A 81 -12.75 8.75 -4.62
N PHE A 82 -12.70 7.81 -3.67
CA PHE A 82 -11.44 7.11 -3.34
C PHE A 82 -10.85 6.35 -4.54
N ALA A 83 -11.69 5.71 -5.36
CA ALA A 83 -11.22 4.93 -6.51
C ALA A 83 -10.54 5.81 -7.57
N ALA A 84 -11.13 6.98 -7.87
CA ALA A 84 -10.52 7.94 -8.79
C ALA A 84 -9.16 8.46 -8.28
N LYS A 85 -9.05 8.73 -6.97
CA LYS A 85 -7.81 9.16 -6.34
C LYS A 85 -6.75 8.06 -6.34
N ASP A 86 -7.13 6.82 -6.05
CA ASP A 86 -6.22 5.68 -6.07
C ASP A 86 -5.66 5.44 -7.47
N ARG A 87 -6.53 5.53 -8.50
CA ARG A 87 -6.14 5.45 -9.89
C ARG A 87 -5.19 6.59 -10.27
N GLN A 88 -5.56 7.84 -9.98
CA GLN A 88 -4.74 9.02 -10.28
C GLN A 88 -3.36 8.92 -9.62
N ALA A 89 -3.29 8.49 -8.35
CA ALA A 89 -2.03 8.28 -7.65
C ALA A 89 -1.15 7.22 -8.35
N ALA A 90 -1.75 6.13 -8.85
CA ALA A 90 -1.02 5.11 -9.60
C ALA A 90 -0.52 5.64 -10.96
N GLU A 91 -1.32 6.44 -11.67
CA GLU A 91 -0.94 7.08 -12.94
C GLU A 91 0.23 8.06 -12.74
N HIS A 92 0.20 8.88 -11.70
CA HIS A 92 1.31 9.77 -11.33
C HIS A 92 2.57 8.98 -11.00
N PHE A 93 2.42 7.88 -10.25
CA PHE A 93 3.54 7.02 -9.88
C PHE A 93 4.16 6.33 -11.10
N VAL A 94 3.36 5.87 -12.04
CA VAL A 94 3.83 5.32 -13.33
C VAL A 94 4.60 6.37 -14.12
N ALA A 95 4.07 7.57 -14.23
CA ALA A 95 4.72 8.65 -14.98
C ALA A 95 6.10 9.01 -14.40
N ALA A 96 6.23 9.07 -13.07
CA ALA A 96 7.48 9.42 -12.40
C ALA A 96 8.45 8.23 -12.27
N GLY A 97 7.95 6.99 -12.30
CA GLY A 97 8.71 5.78 -12.00
C GLY A 97 9.38 5.08 -13.19
N GLN A 98 9.51 5.71 -14.36
CA GLN A 98 10.01 5.07 -15.59
C GLN A 98 11.44 4.49 -15.49
N GLY A 99 12.23 4.90 -14.51
CA GLY A 99 13.57 4.37 -14.24
C GLY A 99 13.61 3.17 -13.28
N LEU A 100 12.48 2.77 -12.71
CA LEU A 100 12.42 1.66 -11.76
C LEU A 100 12.67 0.31 -12.42
N ARG A 101 13.50 -0.52 -11.77
CA ARG A 101 13.74 -1.91 -12.18
C ARG A 101 12.58 -2.81 -11.78
N GLN A 102 11.87 -2.48 -10.70
CA GLN A 102 10.77 -3.28 -10.16
C GLN A 102 9.85 -2.44 -9.29
N VAL A 103 8.57 -2.66 -9.41
CA VAL A 103 7.55 -2.22 -8.44
C VAL A 103 6.94 -3.44 -7.77
N ILE A 104 6.81 -3.40 -6.45
CA ILE A 104 6.14 -4.42 -5.67
C ILE A 104 4.84 -3.80 -5.15
N TYR A 105 3.73 -4.33 -5.63
CA TYR A 105 2.39 -3.88 -5.26
C TYR A 105 1.67 -4.92 -4.41
N LEU A 106 1.04 -4.50 -3.32
CA LEU A 106 0.17 -5.35 -2.52
C LEU A 106 -1.29 -5.09 -2.90
N GLY A 107 -1.81 -5.90 -3.80
CA GLY A 107 -3.21 -5.90 -4.25
C GLY A 107 -4.13 -6.70 -3.33
N GLY A 108 -5.41 -6.81 -3.73
CA GLY A 108 -6.41 -7.65 -3.08
C GLY A 108 -6.76 -8.87 -3.90
N ILE A 109 -7.23 -9.94 -3.24
CA ILE A 109 -7.85 -11.08 -3.93
C ILE A 109 -9.21 -10.63 -4.44
N VAL A 110 -9.36 -10.59 -5.76
CA VAL A 110 -10.66 -10.36 -6.41
C VAL A 110 -11.24 -11.72 -6.76
N PRO A 111 -12.46 -12.06 -6.31
CA PRO A 111 -13.13 -13.29 -6.75
C PRO A 111 -13.20 -13.33 -8.29
N GLY A 112 -12.99 -14.50 -8.87
CA GLY A 112 -13.05 -14.68 -10.32
C GLY A 112 -14.36 -14.16 -10.91
N ARG A 113 -14.29 -13.68 -12.16
CA ARG A 113 -15.45 -13.12 -12.88
C ARG A 113 -16.59 -14.14 -13.13
N ASP A 114 -16.34 -15.41 -12.82
CA ASP A 114 -17.28 -16.52 -13.05
C ASP A 114 -18.28 -16.75 -11.91
N GLY A 115 -18.27 -15.91 -10.87
CA GLY A 115 -19.14 -16.05 -9.71
C GLY A 115 -20.13 -14.88 -9.59
N GLU A 116 -21.37 -15.18 -9.25
CA GLU A 116 -22.50 -14.28 -8.97
C GLU A 116 -22.27 -13.30 -7.79
N ARG A 117 -21.03 -13.10 -7.34
CA ARG A 117 -20.71 -12.24 -6.20
C ARG A 117 -20.30 -10.85 -6.68
N ALA A 118 -21.07 -9.86 -6.29
CA ALA A 118 -20.71 -8.46 -6.48
C ALA A 118 -19.35 -8.18 -5.79
N VAL A 119 -18.36 -7.78 -6.58
CA VAL A 119 -17.06 -7.34 -6.06
C VAL A 119 -17.26 -5.98 -5.37
N SER A 120 -16.65 -5.79 -4.21
CA SER A 120 -16.73 -4.49 -3.55
C SER A 120 -15.96 -3.43 -4.35
N LYS A 121 -16.46 -2.20 -4.38
CA LYS A 121 -15.79 -1.07 -5.04
C LYS A 121 -14.34 -0.89 -4.59
N HIS A 122 -14.03 -1.27 -3.36
CA HIS A 122 -12.68 -1.23 -2.82
C HIS A 122 -11.74 -2.26 -3.48
N LEU A 123 -12.22 -3.48 -3.69
CA LEU A 123 -11.44 -4.52 -4.39
C LEU A 123 -11.30 -4.20 -5.88
N GLU A 124 -12.34 -3.62 -6.50
CA GLU A 124 -12.26 -3.15 -7.89
C GLU A 124 -11.20 -2.05 -8.05
N SER A 125 -11.19 -1.04 -7.17
CA SER A 125 -10.18 0.01 -7.17
C SER A 125 -8.76 -0.56 -7.03
N ARG A 126 -8.56 -1.55 -6.13
CA ARG A 126 -7.25 -2.19 -5.98
C ARG A 126 -6.82 -2.98 -7.21
N ALA A 127 -7.75 -3.64 -7.89
CA ALA A 127 -7.45 -4.33 -9.14
C ALA A 127 -7.06 -3.34 -10.25
N GLU A 128 -7.78 -2.22 -10.36
CA GLU A 128 -7.49 -1.14 -11.31
C GLU A 128 -6.12 -0.53 -11.08
N VAL A 129 -5.75 -0.21 -9.83
CA VAL A 129 -4.39 0.24 -9.47
C VAL A 129 -3.34 -0.77 -9.92
N GLY A 130 -3.57 -2.07 -9.70
CA GLY A 130 -2.67 -3.12 -10.16
C GLY A 130 -2.52 -3.15 -11.68
N GLU A 131 -3.59 -2.93 -12.44
CA GLU A 131 -3.56 -2.83 -13.91
C GLU A 131 -2.77 -1.61 -14.37
N VAL A 132 -3.01 -0.44 -13.78
CA VAL A 132 -2.27 0.80 -14.10
C VAL A 132 -0.78 0.61 -13.86
N LEU A 133 -0.38 0.09 -12.71
CA LEU A 133 1.03 -0.13 -12.39
C LEU A 133 1.69 -1.12 -13.36
N ARG A 134 1.05 -2.27 -13.66
CA ARG A 134 1.60 -3.29 -14.57
C ARG A 134 1.66 -2.84 -16.01
N SER A 135 0.77 -1.96 -16.46
CA SER A 135 0.77 -1.46 -17.82
C SER A 135 1.92 -0.50 -18.10
N GLY A 136 2.45 0.18 -17.07
CA GLY A 136 3.47 1.21 -17.24
C GLY A 136 4.83 0.89 -16.62
N LEU A 137 4.92 -0.07 -15.68
CA LEU A 137 6.15 -0.38 -14.96
C LEU A 137 6.34 -1.89 -14.78
N PRO A 138 7.59 -2.38 -14.65
CA PRO A 138 7.87 -3.77 -14.26
C PRO A 138 7.31 -4.04 -12.87
N THR A 139 6.09 -4.59 -12.78
CA THR A 139 5.35 -4.72 -11.52
C THR A 139 5.08 -6.16 -11.16
N THR A 140 5.46 -6.55 -9.93
CA THR A 140 4.97 -7.77 -9.28
C THR A 140 3.85 -7.42 -8.32
N GLU A 141 2.68 -7.99 -8.56
CA GLU A 141 1.52 -7.85 -7.69
C GLU A 141 1.37 -9.06 -6.77
N PHE A 142 1.40 -8.81 -5.45
CA PHE A 142 0.99 -9.79 -4.45
C PHE A 142 -0.48 -9.55 -4.10
N ARG A 143 -1.34 -10.54 -4.35
CA ARG A 143 -2.77 -10.48 -4.02
C ARG A 143 -3.01 -11.15 -2.68
N ALA A 144 -3.44 -10.37 -1.71
CA ALA A 144 -3.70 -10.85 -0.36
C ALA A 144 -5.16 -10.68 0.04
N GLY A 145 -5.66 -11.62 0.83
CA GLY A 145 -6.89 -11.44 1.60
C GLY A 145 -6.68 -10.50 2.79
N PRO A 146 -7.58 -10.52 3.78
CA PRO A 146 -7.40 -9.75 5.01
C PRO A 146 -6.07 -10.11 5.67
N ILE A 147 -5.26 -9.09 5.96
CA ILE A 147 -3.97 -9.29 6.61
C ILE A 147 -4.19 -9.57 8.09
N ILE A 148 -3.80 -10.77 8.53
CA ILE A 148 -3.93 -11.21 9.91
C ILE A 148 -2.63 -10.92 10.67
N GLY A 149 -2.75 -10.24 11.80
CA GLY A 149 -1.64 -9.98 12.69
C GLY A 149 -1.92 -8.80 13.64
N SER A 150 -1.30 -8.85 14.82
CA SER A 150 -1.46 -7.83 15.86
C SER A 150 -1.18 -6.42 15.34
N GLY A 151 -2.13 -5.51 15.49
CA GLY A 151 -2.09 -4.14 15.01
C GLY A 151 -2.53 -3.96 13.55
N SER A 152 -2.93 -5.00 12.81
CA SER A 152 -3.60 -4.80 11.52
C SER A 152 -5.06 -4.41 11.73
N ALA A 153 -5.55 -3.43 10.98
CA ALA A 153 -6.92 -2.92 11.15
C ALA A 153 -7.97 -4.04 10.98
N SER A 154 -7.79 -4.91 9.99
CA SER A 154 -8.71 -6.02 9.73
C SER A 154 -8.74 -7.02 10.87
N PHE A 155 -7.56 -7.39 11.39
CA PHE A 155 -7.48 -8.36 12.49
C PHE A 155 -8.03 -7.77 13.80
N GLU A 156 -7.65 -6.53 14.13
CA GLU A 156 -8.13 -5.88 15.36
C GLU A 156 -9.64 -5.67 15.34
N MET A 157 -10.22 -5.39 14.17
CA MET A 157 -11.68 -5.30 14.03
C MET A 157 -12.35 -6.65 14.31
N VAL A 158 -11.88 -7.74 13.71
CA VAL A 158 -12.43 -9.08 13.95
C VAL A 158 -12.25 -9.48 15.42
N ARG A 159 -11.04 -9.29 15.96
CA ARG A 159 -10.73 -9.57 17.37
C ARG A 159 -11.68 -8.82 18.30
N TYR A 160 -11.81 -7.51 18.10
CA TYR A 160 -12.68 -6.68 18.96
C TYR A 160 -14.14 -7.11 18.88
N LEU A 161 -14.65 -7.42 17.69
CA LEU A 161 -16.02 -7.90 17.52
C LEU A 161 -16.25 -9.25 18.22
N THR A 162 -15.31 -10.19 18.06
CA THR A 162 -15.43 -11.53 18.68
C THR A 162 -15.32 -11.48 20.21
N GLU A 163 -14.51 -10.56 20.76
CA GLU A 163 -14.34 -10.41 22.20
C GLU A 163 -15.50 -9.67 22.88
N ARG A 164 -16.20 -8.81 22.14
CA ARG A 164 -17.22 -7.92 22.73
C ARG A 164 -18.65 -8.29 22.44
N LEU A 165 -18.91 -8.98 21.34
CA LEU A 165 -20.28 -9.34 20.95
C LEU A 165 -20.65 -10.73 21.52
N PRO A 166 -21.75 -10.85 22.27
CA PRO A 166 -22.23 -12.14 22.78
C PRO A 166 -22.73 -13.08 21.67
N ALA A 167 -23.12 -12.49 20.53
CA ALA A 167 -23.51 -13.22 19.34
C ALA A 167 -23.16 -12.38 18.10
N MET A 168 -22.71 -13.04 17.03
CA MET A 168 -22.46 -12.43 15.74
C MET A 168 -23.35 -13.03 14.68
N VAL A 169 -24.03 -12.18 13.91
CA VAL A 169 -24.74 -12.59 12.71
C VAL A 169 -23.74 -12.53 11.55
N ALA A 170 -23.38 -13.67 11.02
CA ALA A 170 -22.50 -13.78 9.86
C ALA A 170 -23.31 -14.19 8.63
N PRO A 171 -22.98 -13.65 7.44
CA PRO A 171 -23.57 -14.13 6.19
C PRO A 171 -23.22 -15.62 5.97
N ARG A 172 -24.09 -16.35 5.29
CA ARG A 172 -23.91 -17.79 5.03
C ARG A 172 -22.65 -18.17 4.24
N TRP A 173 -21.96 -17.19 3.68
CA TRP A 173 -20.77 -17.35 2.83
C TRP A 173 -19.44 -17.03 3.55
N ILE A 174 -19.47 -16.82 4.86
CA ILE A 174 -18.27 -16.73 5.71
C ILE A 174 -17.90 -18.08 6.27
#